data_4ca8b1dc45108245f467d98032383648
#
_entry.id   4ca8b1dc45108245f467d98032383648
#
_cell.length_a   1.000
_cell.length_b   1.000
_cell.length_c   1.000
_cell.angle_alpha   90.00
_cell.angle_beta   90.00
_cell.angle_gamma   90.00
#
_symmetry.space_group_name_H-M   'P 1'
#
loop_
_entity.id
_entity.type
_entity.pdbx_description
1 polymer ?
#
loop_
_entity_poly.entity_id
_entity_poly.type
_entity_poly.pdbx_seq_one_letter_code
_entity_poly.pdbx_strand_id
1 'polypeptide(L)'
;MNKTQVLVVEDDSPIRNLITTTLKTNNYRYLTAVNGESAISQTASHNPDIILLDLGLPDIDGVEVIKKIRTWTNTPIIVISAR
;
A
#
# COMPACT_ATOMS: atom_id res chain seq x y z
N MET A 1 -10.73 9.64 18.21
CA MET A 1 -11.06 8.75 17.09
C MET A 1 -9.84 8.53 16.21
N ASN A 2 -9.48 7.28 16.02
CA ASN A 2 -8.31 6.95 15.22
C ASN A 2 -8.62 7.07 13.72
N LYS A 3 -7.83 7.84 13.01
CA LYS A 3 -7.94 8.00 11.56
C LYS A 3 -6.69 7.52 10.86
N THR A 4 -6.13 6.42 11.33
CA THR A 4 -4.99 5.80 10.68
C THR A 4 -5.28 5.56 9.21
N GLN A 5 -4.39 6.05 8.35
CA GLN A 5 -4.53 5.90 6.91
C GLN A 5 -3.61 4.80 6.41
N VAL A 6 -4.19 3.85 5.69
CA VAL A 6 -3.48 2.68 5.16
C VAL A 6 -3.44 2.78 3.64
N LEU A 7 -2.26 2.63 3.07
CA LEU A 7 -2.12 2.50 1.62
C LEU A 7 -2.11 1.02 1.27
N VAL A 8 -3.06 0.59 0.44
CA VAL A 8 -3.15 -0.80 -0.02
C VAL A 8 -2.61 -0.87 -1.44
N VAL A 9 -1.50 -1.59 -1.62
CA VAL A 9 -0.86 -1.75 -2.92
C VAL A 9 -1.09 -3.17 -3.39
N GLU A 10 -2.06 -3.34 -4.29
CA GLU A 10 -2.48 -4.64 -4.78
C GLU A 10 -3.11 -4.49 -6.16
N ASP A 11 -2.59 -5.21 -7.14
CA ASP A 11 -3.11 -5.15 -8.51
C ASP A 11 -4.36 -6.03 -8.72
N ASP A 12 -4.52 -7.08 -7.91
CA ASP A 12 -5.66 -7.98 -8.02
C ASP A 12 -6.90 -7.34 -7.39
N SER A 13 -7.91 -7.08 -8.21
CA SER A 13 -9.10 -6.35 -7.79
C SER A 13 -9.88 -7.06 -6.66
N PRO A 14 -10.17 -8.37 -6.75
CA PRO A 14 -10.87 -9.06 -5.66
C PRO A 14 -10.12 -9.01 -4.32
N ILE A 15 -8.81 -9.21 -4.35
CA ILE A 15 -7.99 -9.16 -3.13
C ILE A 15 -7.97 -7.75 -2.58
N ARG A 16 -7.77 -6.75 -3.42
CA ARG A 16 -7.77 -5.35 -3.01
C ARG A 16 -9.10 -4.97 -2.37
N ASN A 17 -10.21 -5.39 -2.96
CA ASN A 17 -11.54 -5.09 -2.43
C ASN A 17 -11.79 -5.75 -1.08
N LEU A 18 -11.31 -6.96 -0.89
CA LEU A 18 -11.42 -7.65 0.39
C LEU A 18 -10.68 -6.87 1.49
N ILE A 19 -9.47 -6.43 1.18
CA ILE A 19 -8.65 -5.68 2.15
C ILE A 19 -9.30 -4.34 2.48
N THR A 20 -9.71 -3.58 1.47
CA THR A 20 -10.29 -2.25 1.69
C THR A 20 -11.63 -2.33 2.42
N THR A 21 -12.44 -3.34 2.13
CA THR A 21 -13.70 -3.57 2.85
C THR A 21 -13.43 -3.85 4.32
N THR A 22 -12.44 -4.68 4.62
CA THR A 22 -12.05 -5.00 5.99
C THR A 22 -11.55 -3.75 6.73
N LEU A 23 -10.73 -2.94 6.07
CA LEU A 23 -10.24 -1.69 6.66
C LEU A 23 -11.38 -0.73 6.97
N LYS A 24 -12.29 -0.56 6.02
CA LYS A 24 -13.45 0.33 6.18
C LYS A 24 -14.32 -0.13 7.34
N THR A 25 -14.57 -1.43 7.45
CA THR A 25 -15.39 -2.00 8.51
C THR A 25 -14.77 -1.77 9.89
N ASN A 26 -13.45 -1.64 9.96
CA ASN A 26 -12.71 -1.40 11.20
C ASN A 26 -12.32 0.07 11.40
N ASN A 27 -12.97 0.97 10.68
CA ASN A 27 -12.81 2.41 10.83
C ASN A 27 -11.44 2.97 10.46
N TYR A 28 -10.73 2.29 9.56
CA TYR A 28 -9.51 2.83 8.98
C TYR A 28 -9.84 3.64 7.73
N ARG A 29 -9.09 4.69 7.49
CA ARG A 29 -9.06 5.34 6.19
C ARG A 29 -8.08 4.56 5.31
N TYR A 30 -8.31 4.58 4.02
CA TYR A 30 -7.41 3.88 3.11
C TYR A 30 -7.26 4.61 1.77
N LEU A 31 -6.13 4.34 1.14
CA LEU A 31 -5.84 4.70 -0.24
C LEU A 31 -5.49 3.40 -0.97
N THR A 32 -5.62 3.39 -2.28
CA THR A 32 -5.26 2.21 -3.07
C THR A 32 -4.25 2.58 -4.15
N ALA A 33 -3.41 1.61 -4.50
CA ALA A 33 -2.51 1.70 -5.63
C ALA A 33 -2.51 0.34 -6.32
N VAL A 34 -2.50 0.33 -7.64
CA VAL A 34 -2.60 -0.91 -8.42
C VAL A 34 -1.27 -1.37 -8.98
N ASN A 35 -0.21 -0.57 -8.81
CA ASN A 35 1.12 -0.88 -9.28
C ASN A 35 2.17 -0.14 -8.45
N GLY A 36 3.44 -0.40 -8.72
CA GLY A 36 4.53 0.17 -7.94
C GLY A 36 4.69 1.67 -8.14
N GLU A 37 4.53 2.16 -9.35
CA GLU A 37 4.64 3.59 -9.64
C GLU A 37 3.58 4.37 -8.88
N SER A 38 2.34 3.89 -8.90
CA SER A 38 1.24 4.50 -8.16
C SER A 38 1.50 4.45 -6.65
N ALA A 39 2.06 3.34 -6.15
CA ALA A 39 2.39 3.20 -4.74
C ALA A 39 3.40 4.27 -4.29
N ILE A 40 4.44 4.50 -5.07
CA ILE A 40 5.45 5.50 -4.78
C ILE A 40 4.82 6.90 -4.79
N SER A 41 4.04 7.21 -5.82
CA SER A 41 3.37 8.50 -5.96
C SER A 41 2.38 8.76 -4.81
N GLN A 42 1.56 7.78 -4.45
CA GLN A 42 0.59 7.90 -3.37
C GLN A 42 1.29 8.08 -2.02
N THR A 43 2.38 7.37 -1.80
CA THR A 43 3.16 7.50 -0.56
C THR A 43 3.73 8.91 -0.43
N ALA A 44 4.28 9.45 -1.51
CA ALA A 44 4.85 10.80 -1.50
C ALA A 44 3.78 11.87 -1.32
N SER A 45 2.61 11.69 -1.95
CA SER A 45 1.55 12.70 -1.94
C SER A 45 0.73 12.72 -0.66
N HIS A 46 0.50 11.55 -0.05
CA HIS A 46 -0.46 11.43 1.05
C HIS A 46 0.19 11.01 2.38
N ASN A 47 1.44 10.60 2.36
CA ASN A 47 2.19 10.22 3.56
C ASN A 47 1.37 9.29 4.48
N PRO A 48 0.98 8.10 3.99
CA PRO A 48 0.15 7.20 4.78
C PRO A 48 0.85 6.73 6.04
N ASP A 49 0.08 6.27 7.02
CA ASP A 49 0.63 5.80 8.29
C ASP A 49 1.22 4.39 8.19
N ILE A 50 0.70 3.59 7.26
CA ILE A 50 1.17 2.23 7.05
C ILE A 50 0.89 1.83 5.59
N ILE A 51 1.74 0.97 5.04
CA ILE A 51 1.59 0.47 3.68
C ILE A 51 1.45 -1.05 3.71
N LEU A 52 0.41 -1.57 3.07
CA LEU A 52 0.24 -3.00 2.81
C LEU A 52 0.66 -3.24 1.37
N LEU A 53 1.68 -4.06 1.16
CA LEU A 53 2.33 -4.16 -0.13
C LEU A 53 2.36 -5.59 -0.66
N ASP A 54 1.84 -5.78 -1.86
CA ASP A 54 2.04 -7.00 -2.64
C ASP A 54 3.35 -6.86 -3.41
N LEU A 55 4.23 -7.85 -3.31
CA LEU A 55 5.51 -7.84 -4.02
C LEU A 55 5.38 -8.16 -5.50
N GLY A 56 4.32 -8.87 -5.90
CA GLY A 56 4.11 -9.28 -7.29
C GLY A 56 3.39 -8.23 -8.13
N LEU A 57 3.90 -7.00 -8.17
CA LEU A 57 3.28 -5.91 -8.92
C LEU A 57 3.61 -6.00 -10.42
N PRO A 58 2.75 -5.45 -11.29
CA PRO A 58 2.93 -5.62 -12.74
C PRO A 58 4.03 -4.79 -13.37
N ASP A 59 4.42 -3.67 -12.74
CA ASP A 59 5.40 -2.74 -13.34
C ASP A 59 6.77 -2.78 -12.69
N ILE A 60 6.83 -2.78 -11.36
CA ILE A 60 8.07 -2.73 -10.60
C ILE A 60 8.02 -3.82 -9.53
N ASP A 61 9.15 -4.52 -9.33
CA ASP A 61 9.25 -5.46 -8.22
C ASP A 61 8.97 -4.73 -6.91
N GLY A 62 8.13 -5.33 -6.05
CA GLY A 62 7.76 -4.72 -4.77
C GLY A 62 8.97 -4.40 -3.89
N VAL A 63 10.04 -5.20 -3.98
CA VAL A 63 11.29 -4.91 -3.26
C VAL A 63 11.89 -3.58 -3.72
N GLU A 64 11.82 -3.29 -5.02
CA GLU A 64 12.32 -2.01 -5.55
C GLU A 64 11.44 -0.84 -5.10
N VAL A 65 10.13 -1.08 -4.95
CA VAL A 65 9.22 -0.08 -4.38
C VAL A 65 9.63 0.26 -2.95
N ILE A 66 9.92 -0.76 -2.15
CA ILE A 66 10.39 -0.56 -0.76
C ILE A 66 11.67 0.25 -0.75
N LYS A 67 12.65 -0.11 -1.56
CA LYS A 67 13.93 0.62 -1.64
C LYS A 67 13.71 2.08 -1.97
N LYS A 68 12.84 2.35 -2.93
CA LYS A 68 12.56 3.73 -3.35
C LYS A 68 11.92 4.53 -2.22
N ILE A 69 10.90 3.97 -1.59
CA ILE A 69 10.19 4.63 -0.48
C ILE A 69 11.13 4.90 0.69
N ARG A 70 12.04 3.97 0.99
CA ARG A 70 12.99 4.10 2.08
C ARG A 70 14.01 5.22 1.88
N THR A 71 14.12 5.77 0.66
CA THR A 71 15.00 6.93 0.44
C THR A 71 14.49 8.19 1.14
N TRP A 72 13.19 8.27 1.49
CA TRP A 72 12.68 9.49 2.13
C TRP A 72 11.79 9.24 3.36
N THR A 73 11.35 8.03 3.63
CA THR A 73 10.48 7.78 4.78
C THR A 73 10.67 6.39 5.35
N ASN A 74 10.43 6.27 6.65
CA ASN A 74 10.45 5.00 7.40
C ASN A 74 9.04 4.47 7.66
N THR A 75 8.05 4.90 6.89
CA THR A 75 6.67 4.43 7.03
C THR A 75 6.64 2.89 7.11
N PRO A 76 5.96 2.31 8.10
CA PRO A 76 5.86 0.85 8.20
C PRO A 76 5.28 0.24 6.94
N ILE A 77 5.92 -0.83 6.47
CA ILE A 77 5.47 -1.58 5.29
C ILE A 77 5.26 -3.03 5.70
N ILE A 78 4.06 -3.54 5.47
CA ILE A 78 3.73 -4.94 5.71
C ILE A 78 3.54 -5.61 4.35
N VAL A 79 4.34 -6.64 4.09
CA VAL A 79 4.19 -7.42 2.86
C VAL A 79 3.01 -8.37 3.04
N ILE A 80 2.03 -8.28 2.15
CA ILE A 80 0.80 -9.08 2.22
C ILE A 80 0.77 -10.22 1.22
N SER A 81 1.68 -10.23 0.26
CA SER A 81 1.79 -11.29 -0.73
C SER A 81 3.18 -11.25 -1.36
N ALA A 82 3.68 -12.41 -1.71
CA ALA A 82 5.00 -12.58 -2.33
C ALA A 82 4.89 -13.49 -3.56
N ARG A 83 3.98 -13.19 -4.44
CA ARG A 83 3.77 -13.96 -5.68
C ARG A 83 4.98 -14.00 -6.58
#